data_740dc258d125938ec8bdc3207d3edca8
#
_entry.id   740dc258d125938ec8bdc3207d3edca8
#
_cell.length_a   1.000
_cell.length_b   1.000
_cell.length_c   1.000
_cell.angle_alpha   90.00
_cell.angle_beta   90.00
_cell.angle_gamma   90.00
#
_symmetry.space_group_name_H-M   'P 1'
#
loop_
_entity.id
_entity.type
_entity.pdbx_description
1 polymer ?
#
loop_
_entity_poly.entity_id
_entity_poly.type
_entity_poly.pdbx_seq_one_letter_code
_entity_poly.pdbx_strand_id
1 'polypeptide(L)'
;MKTMKILTGVSVALTFAGAASAEDSSAKSINTGGEKGAYHTLFCPPLPGALSNAYFQGYKCTPSKGALDNIDRVLRHPTSIGFVQLDVYADEASRRPDEFKKLTVIRTDIACEGLWMVTRNPDLTNYGHILALSRRIPFILPAQGSGSAASFSFLQANDPDGLGRVPEANKRYVGDATAVLNETASSTNGAVGFFVQFADPENANIKLIVEKGLKVIPVASRQVLHIKLNDRGIYQLQTFTLKAGGIFVNPTEATTACTAVAIITGTPEAFGNDRDKADDQRDMIQKIREVPAEKLLPQAGRLVWIIEHTKILAGQALEEMEAAVEKARQTIEAHTQ
;
A
#
# COMPACT_ATOMS: atom_id res chain seq x y z
N MET A 1 -28.12 -63.34 -41.81
CA MET A 1 -26.81 -62.88 -41.25
C MET A 1 -26.94 -61.40 -41.00
N LYS A 2 -27.12 -60.97 -39.74
CA LYS A 2 -27.18 -59.56 -39.29
C LYS A 2 -25.87 -59.24 -38.60
N THR A 3 -25.09 -58.38 -39.17
CA THR A 3 -23.82 -57.89 -38.61
C THR A 3 -24.14 -56.74 -37.64
N MET A 4 -23.77 -56.97 -36.37
CA MET A 4 -23.91 -56.03 -35.27
C MET A 4 -22.62 -55.18 -35.20
N LYS A 5 -22.71 -53.85 -35.45
CA LYS A 5 -21.63 -52.92 -35.26
C LYS A 5 -21.59 -52.47 -33.79
N ILE A 6 -20.49 -52.79 -33.10
CA ILE A 6 -20.19 -52.30 -31.76
C ILE A 6 -19.54 -50.94 -31.89
N LEU A 7 -20.21 -49.88 -31.38
CA LEU A 7 -19.60 -48.56 -31.21
C LEU A 7 -18.92 -48.54 -29.83
N THR A 8 -17.57 -48.49 -29.85
CA THR A 8 -16.75 -48.24 -28.68
C THR A 8 -16.69 -46.72 -28.45
N GLY A 9 -17.41 -46.25 -27.44
CA GLY A 9 -17.31 -44.88 -26.97
C GLY A 9 -16.06 -44.67 -26.11
N VAL A 10 -15.14 -43.82 -26.57
CA VAL A 10 -13.98 -43.38 -25.81
C VAL A 10 -14.42 -42.19 -24.95
N SER A 11 -14.58 -42.42 -23.65
CA SER A 11 -14.79 -41.35 -22.68
C SER A 11 -13.42 -40.71 -22.36
N VAL A 12 -13.21 -39.49 -22.84
CA VAL A 12 -12.07 -38.65 -22.43
C VAL A 12 -12.48 -37.98 -21.10
N ALA A 13 -11.96 -38.50 -20.01
CA ALA A 13 -12.04 -37.81 -18.70
C ALA A 13 -11.03 -36.66 -18.70
N LEU A 14 -11.53 -35.42 -18.87
CA LEU A 14 -10.76 -34.22 -18.58
C LEU A 14 -10.60 -34.10 -17.05
N THR A 15 -9.46 -34.53 -16.54
CA THR A 15 -9.03 -34.18 -15.19
C THR A 15 -8.56 -32.72 -15.19
N PHE A 16 -9.40 -31.81 -14.75
CA PHE A 16 -8.98 -30.47 -14.31
C PHE A 16 -8.17 -30.66 -13.02
N ALA A 17 -6.86 -30.79 -13.16
CA ALA A 17 -5.93 -30.59 -12.07
C ALA A 17 -5.84 -29.09 -11.82
N GLY A 18 -6.80 -28.54 -11.06
CA GLY A 18 -6.67 -27.24 -10.43
C GLY A 18 -5.59 -27.37 -9.37
N ALA A 19 -4.35 -27.03 -9.72
CA ALA A 19 -3.31 -26.75 -8.76
C ALA A 19 -3.68 -25.44 -8.05
N ALA A 20 -4.58 -25.53 -7.06
CA ALA A 20 -4.62 -24.57 -5.97
C ALA A 20 -3.34 -24.79 -5.18
N SER A 21 -2.28 -24.04 -5.49
CA SER A 21 -1.16 -23.87 -4.59
C SER A 21 -1.71 -23.16 -3.33
N ALA A 22 -2.14 -23.94 -2.37
CA ALA A 22 -2.27 -23.48 -1.00
C ALA A 22 -0.83 -23.18 -0.55
N GLU A 23 -0.39 -21.93 -0.73
CA GLU A 23 0.78 -21.40 -0.05
C GLU A 23 0.48 -21.42 1.44
N ASP A 24 0.92 -22.47 2.09
CA ASP A 24 0.83 -22.65 3.53
C ASP A 24 1.71 -21.58 4.18
N SER A 25 1.09 -20.53 4.71
CA SER A 25 1.79 -19.50 5.47
C SER A 25 2.31 -20.16 6.73
N SER A 26 3.58 -20.59 6.70
CA SER A 26 4.21 -21.24 7.85
C SER A 26 4.31 -20.29 9.04
N ALA A 27 4.36 -20.85 10.25
CA ALA A 27 4.54 -20.11 11.49
C ALA A 27 5.79 -19.18 11.50
N LYS A 28 6.77 -19.44 10.63
CA LYS A 28 8.01 -18.63 10.47
C LYS A 28 8.05 -17.93 9.12
N SER A 29 6.91 -17.47 8.60
CA SER A 29 6.87 -16.67 7.38
C SER A 29 6.98 -15.17 7.69
N ILE A 30 7.62 -14.44 6.78
CA ILE A 30 7.57 -12.99 6.67
C ILE A 30 6.72 -12.67 5.44
N ASN A 31 5.48 -12.32 5.66
CA ASN A 31 4.47 -12.13 4.62
C ASN A 31 4.63 -10.77 3.95
N THR A 32 4.83 -10.74 2.62
CA THR A 32 5.34 -9.55 1.92
C THR A 32 4.39 -8.92 0.92
N GLY A 33 3.43 -9.62 0.39
CA GLY A 33 2.69 -9.23 -0.81
C GLY A 33 3.28 -9.86 -2.07
N GLY A 34 3.02 -9.29 -3.23
CA GLY A 34 3.49 -9.88 -4.50
C GLY A 34 5.02 -9.92 -4.62
N GLU A 35 5.55 -10.95 -5.27
CA GLU A 35 7.00 -11.19 -5.43
C GLU A 35 7.79 -10.01 -6.03
N LYS A 36 7.15 -9.19 -6.87
CA LYS A 36 7.77 -8.00 -7.47
C LYS A 36 7.56 -6.72 -6.66
N GLY A 37 6.81 -6.80 -5.55
CA GLY A 37 6.52 -5.65 -4.69
C GLY A 37 7.71 -5.27 -3.81
N ALA A 38 7.75 -4.01 -3.35
CA ALA A 38 8.81 -3.47 -2.50
C ALA A 38 8.97 -4.26 -1.19
N TYR A 39 7.89 -4.74 -0.60
CA TYR A 39 7.95 -5.55 0.61
C TYR A 39 8.77 -6.82 0.41
N HIS A 40 8.62 -7.48 -0.74
CA HIS A 40 9.35 -8.72 -1.05
C HIS A 40 10.79 -8.45 -1.50
N THR A 41 10.98 -7.46 -2.35
CA THR A 41 12.26 -7.23 -3.03
C THR A 41 13.21 -6.31 -2.26
N LEU A 42 12.68 -5.42 -1.43
CA LEU A 42 13.48 -4.40 -0.74
C LEU A 42 13.47 -4.58 0.79
N PHE A 43 12.30 -4.71 1.41
CA PHE A 43 12.20 -4.62 2.88
C PHE A 43 12.32 -5.98 3.60
N CYS A 44 11.90 -7.08 2.97
CA CYS A 44 12.00 -8.39 3.60
C CYS A 44 13.42 -8.98 3.62
N PRO A 45 14.25 -8.90 2.56
CA PRO A 45 15.52 -9.62 2.51
C PRO A 45 16.46 -9.42 3.70
N PRO A 46 16.54 -8.25 4.36
CA PRO A 46 17.38 -8.08 5.56
C PRO A 46 16.84 -8.76 6.82
N LEU A 47 15.51 -8.97 6.92
CA LEU A 47 14.89 -9.47 8.15
C LEU A 47 15.29 -10.89 8.54
N PRO A 48 15.33 -11.90 7.63
CA PRO A 48 15.75 -13.25 7.98
C PRO A 48 17.15 -13.29 8.61
N GLY A 49 18.09 -12.50 8.08
CA GLY A 49 19.43 -12.37 8.63
C GLY A 49 19.45 -11.72 10.01
N ALA A 50 18.70 -10.64 10.20
CA ALA A 50 18.58 -9.96 11.49
C ALA A 50 17.96 -10.87 12.56
N LEU A 51 16.93 -11.62 12.21
CA LEU A 51 16.27 -12.60 13.10
C LEU A 51 17.21 -13.78 13.43
N SER A 52 17.92 -14.32 12.46
CA SER A 52 18.87 -15.41 12.65
C SER A 52 20.01 -15.01 13.59
N ASN A 53 20.53 -13.80 13.47
CA ASN A 53 21.56 -13.24 14.36
C ASN A 53 21.04 -13.05 15.80
N ALA A 54 19.75 -12.96 15.99
CA ALA A 54 19.07 -12.89 17.28
C ALA A 54 18.52 -14.26 17.74
N TYR A 55 19.02 -15.36 17.18
CA TYR A 55 18.63 -16.75 17.48
C TYR A 55 17.22 -17.17 17.02
N PHE A 56 16.50 -16.33 16.26
CA PHE A 56 15.20 -16.68 15.64
C PHE A 56 15.42 -17.20 14.21
N GLN A 57 15.70 -18.50 14.09
CA GLN A 57 16.04 -19.12 12.80
C GLN A 57 14.79 -19.60 12.03
N GLY A 58 14.94 -19.72 10.72
CA GLY A 58 13.96 -20.35 9.83
C GLY A 58 12.92 -19.39 9.23
N TYR A 59 12.99 -18.08 9.54
CA TYR A 59 12.15 -17.08 8.90
C TYR A 59 12.50 -16.89 7.42
N LYS A 60 11.48 -16.81 6.56
CA LYS A 60 11.63 -16.64 5.11
C LYS A 60 10.64 -15.62 4.57
N CYS A 61 11.07 -14.85 3.57
CA CYS A 61 10.17 -13.98 2.82
C CYS A 61 9.18 -14.84 2.03
N THR A 62 7.90 -14.67 2.29
CA THR A 62 6.82 -15.45 1.69
C THR A 62 5.87 -14.50 0.95
N PRO A 63 5.69 -14.67 -0.37
CA PRO A 63 4.73 -13.88 -1.12
C PRO A 63 3.31 -14.04 -0.61
N SER A 64 2.50 -13.00 -0.80
CA SER A 64 1.09 -12.97 -0.40
C SER A 64 0.26 -12.11 -1.38
N LYS A 65 -1.04 -12.00 -1.11
CA LYS A 65 -1.93 -11.15 -1.91
C LYS A 65 -1.88 -9.66 -1.49
N GLY A 66 -1.05 -9.31 -0.51
CA GLY A 66 -0.87 -7.93 -0.02
C GLY A 66 -1.26 -7.74 1.43
N ALA A 67 -1.43 -6.47 1.85
CA ALA A 67 -1.57 -6.09 3.26
C ALA A 67 -2.69 -6.82 4.00
N LEU A 68 -3.88 -6.95 3.41
CA LEU A 68 -5.01 -7.65 4.03
C LEU A 68 -4.72 -9.14 4.26
N ASP A 69 -4.14 -9.83 3.26
CA ASP A 69 -3.75 -11.23 3.40
C ASP A 69 -2.62 -11.40 4.44
N ASN A 70 -1.70 -10.42 4.54
CA ASN A 70 -0.66 -10.42 5.57
C ASN A 70 -1.25 -10.33 6.98
N ILE A 71 -2.23 -9.47 7.20
CA ILE A 71 -2.97 -9.38 8.48
C ILE A 71 -3.61 -10.71 8.81
N ASP A 72 -4.36 -11.30 7.87
CA ASP A 72 -5.06 -12.57 8.09
C ASP A 72 -4.10 -13.73 8.34
N ARG A 73 -2.93 -13.74 7.68
CA ARG A 73 -1.90 -14.76 7.92
C ARG A 73 -1.30 -14.63 9.32
N VAL A 74 -1.01 -13.42 9.79
CA VAL A 74 -0.51 -13.18 11.14
C VAL A 74 -1.56 -13.54 12.20
N LEU A 75 -2.84 -13.25 11.97
CA LEU A 75 -3.91 -13.68 12.87
C LEU A 75 -4.01 -15.20 12.99
N ARG A 76 -3.80 -15.94 11.89
CA ARG A 76 -3.79 -17.41 11.91
C ARG A 76 -2.51 -17.99 12.50
N HIS A 77 -1.37 -17.33 12.29
CA HIS A 77 -0.03 -17.77 12.74
C HIS A 77 0.66 -16.62 13.48
N PRO A 78 0.39 -16.43 14.78
CA PRO A 78 0.86 -15.27 15.55
C PRO A 78 2.38 -15.10 15.59
N THR A 79 3.17 -16.17 15.36
CA THR A 79 4.64 -16.09 15.25
C THR A 79 5.11 -15.56 13.91
N SER A 80 4.25 -15.52 12.90
CA SER A 80 4.62 -14.96 11.60
C SER A 80 4.68 -13.43 11.64
N ILE A 81 5.37 -12.87 10.67
CA ILE A 81 5.56 -11.43 10.52
C ILE A 81 4.82 -10.99 9.24
N GLY A 82 4.28 -9.79 9.20
CA GLY A 82 3.66 -9.21 8.01
C GLY A 82 4.07 -7.77 7.78
N PHE A 83 4.15 -7.37 6.51
CA PHE A 83 4.21 -5.97 6.11
C PHE A 83 2.82 -5.46 5.77
N VAL A 84 2.50 -4.26 6.20
CA VAL A 84 1.19 -3.63 5.97
C VAL A 84 1.32 -2.11 5.91
N GLN A 85 0.50 -1.44 5.10
CA GLN A 85 0.31 0.00 5.22
C GLN A 85 -0.38 0.33 6.54
N LEU A 86 0.07 1.39 7.22
CA LEU A 86 -0.47 1.76 8.53
C LEU A 86 -1.94 2.18 8.46
N ASP A 87 -2.39 2.77 7.36
CA ASP A 87 -3.79 3.11 7.12
C ASP A 87 -4.68 1.86 6.96
N VAL A 88 -4.20 0.85 6.23
CA VAL A 88 -4.90 -0.44 6.10
C VAL A 88 -4.98 -1.15 7.45
N TYR A 89 -3.90 -1.12 8.23
CA TYR A 89 -3.92 -1.66 9.59
C TYR A 89 -4.95 -0.94 10.47
N ALA A 90 -5.00 0.39 10.42
CA ALA A 90 -5.94 1.20 11.19
C ALA A 90 -7.40 0.94 10.79
N ASP A 91 -7.68 0.82 9.49
CA ASP A 91 -9.01 0.49 8.97
C ASP A 91 -9.50 -0.86 9.47
N GLU A 92 -8.67 -1.89 9.32
CA GLU A 92 -8.99 -3.24 9.75
C GLU A 92 -9.12 -3.35 11.29
N ALA A 93 -8.28 -2.63 12.04
CA ALA A 93 -8.39 -2.55 13.50
C ALA A 93 -9.72 -1.95 13.95
N SER A 94 -10.24 -0.96 13.21
CA SER A 94 -11.54 -0.36 13.49
C SER A 94 -12.71 -1.30 13.20
N ARG A 95 -12.58 -2.15 12.18
CA ARG A 95 -13.61 -3.12 11.76
C ARG A 95 -13.61 -4.40 12.57
N ARG A 96 -12.44 -4.83 13.04
CA ARG A 96 -12.23 -6.11 13.75
C ARG A 96 -11.49 -5.92 15.09
N PRO A 97 -12.01 -5.05 16.01
CA PRO A 97 -11.25 -4.64 17.19
C PRO A 97 -10.83 -5.81 18.11
N ASP A 98 -11.65 -6.86 18.21
CA ASP A 98 -11.33 -8.00 19.08
C ASP A 98 -10.22 -8.90 18.49
N GLU A 99 -10.18 -9.06 17.17
CA GLU A 99 -9.10 -9.80 16.52
C GLU A 99 -7.78 -9.01 16.61
N PHE A 100 -7.84 -7.70 16.46
CA PHE A 100 -6.66 -6.82 16.48
C PHE A 100 -6.03 -6.66 17.87
N LYS A 101 -6.72 -7.03 18.95
CA LYS A 101 -6.09 -7.23 20.28
C LYS A 101 -4.99 -8.29 20.27
N LYS A 102 -5.02 -9.21 19.29
CA LYS A 102 -4.02 -10.27 19.11
C LYS A 102 -2.85 -9.86 18.20
N LEU A 103 -2.88 -8.65 17.66
CA LEU A 103 -1.85 -8.12 16.78
C LEU A 103 -1.11 -6.96 17.42
N THR A 104 0.15 -6.81 17.08
CA THR A 104 0.95 -5.64 17.45
C THR A 104 1.74 -5.10 16.27
N VAL A 105 1.86 -3.79 16.20
CA VAL A 105 2.78 -3.10 15.30
C VAL A 105 4.14 -3.08 15.98
N ILE A 106 5.14 -3.73 15.37
CA ILE A 106 6.50 -3.77 15.89
C ILE A 106 7.18 -2.43 15.65
N ARG A 107 7.14 -1.93 14.38
CA ARG A 107 7.74 -0.66 13.99
C ARG A 107 7.11 -0.10 12.70
N THR A 108 7.30 1.22 12.48
CA THR A 108 6.74 1.96 11.33
C THR A 108 7.74 2.94 10.71
N ASP A 109 9.01 2.83 11.05
CA ASP A 109 10.08 3.78 10.68
C ASP A 109 10.95 3.28 9.53
N ILE A 110 10.48 2.28 8.75
CA ILE A 110 11.24 1.69 7.66
C ILE A 110 11.11 2.51 6.39
N ALA A 111 9.87 2.82 5.99
CA ALA A 111 9.57 3.53 4.76
C ALA A 111 8.18 4.15 4.81
N CYS A 112 7.91 5.05 3.85
CA CYS A 112 6.60 5.63 3.62
C CYS A 112 6.16 5.37 2.17
N GLU A 113 4.97 4.83 1.98
CA GLU A 113 4.40 4.58 0.65
C GLU A 113 3.53 5.75 0.23
N GLY A 114 3.83 6.35 -0.92
CA GLY A 114 3.08 7.47 -1.48
C GLY A 114 1.67 7.06 -1.90
N LEU A 115 0.72 7.95 -1.63
CA LEU A 115 -0.64 7.85 -2.14
C LEU A 115 -0.68 8.53 -3.52
N TRP A 116 -0.54 7.75 -4.56
CA TRP A 116 -0.45 8.25 -5.93
C TRP A 116 -1.84 8.47 -6.50
N MET A 117 -2.25 9.72 -6.56
CA MET A 117 -3.44 10.15 -7.29
C MET A 117 -2.99 10.81 -8.58
N VAL A 118 -3.31 10.22 -9.73
CA VAL A 118 -2.76 10.61 -11.04
C VAL A 118 -3.86 10.90 -12.05
N THR A 119 -3.60 11.83 -12.98
CA THR A 119 -4.57 12.17 -14.02
C THR A 119 -3.89 12.77 -15.26
N ARG A 120 -4.58 12.75 -16.40
CA ARG A 120 -4.24 13.56 -17.58
C ARG A 120 -5.06 14.86 -17.68
N ASN A 121 -6.07 15.02 -16.82
CA ASN A 121 -6.89 16.22 -16.82
C ASN A 121 -6.06 17.44 -16.38
N PRO A 122 -5.84 18.45 -17.24
CA PRO A 122 -5.04 19.63 -16.90
C PRO A 122 -5.68 20.48 -15.80
N ASP A 123 -6.99 20.41 -15.63
CA ASP A 123 -7.76 21.23 -14.69
C ASP A 123 -7.68 20.70 -13.25
N LEU A 124 -7.32 19.42 -13.08
CA LEU A 124 -7.13 18.81 -11.77
C LEU A 124 -5.68 18.98 -11.31
N THR A 125 -5.39 20.04 -10.58
CA THR A 125 -4.01 20.39 -10.19
C THR A 125 -3.70 20.23 -8.71
N ASN A 126 -4.74 20.17 -7.86
CA ASN A 126 -4.58 19.97 -6.42
C ASN A 126 -5.79 19.24 -5.81
N TYR A 127 -5.69 18.87 -4.54
CA TYR A 127 -6.72 18.11 -3.85
C TYR A 127 -8.05 18.88 -3.66
N GLY A 128 -8.01 20.20 -3.65
CA GLY A 128 -9.21 21.03 -3.58
C GLY A 128 -10.15 20.82 -4.76
N HIS A 129 -9.59 20.54 -5.96
CA HIS A 129 -10.39 20.17 -7.13
C HIS A 129 -11.08 18.80 -6.93
N ILE A 130 -10.38 17.86 -6.27
CA ILE A 130 -10.97 16.56 -5.91
C ILE A 130 -12.10 16.75 -4.89
N LEU A 131 -11.88 17.55 -3.84
CA LEU A 131 -12.91 17.85 -2.85
C LEU A 131 -14.18 18.41 -3.49
N ALA A 132 -14.04 19.37 -4.41
CA ALA A 132 -15.15 20.03 -5.06
C ALA A 132 -15.87 19.15 -6.10
N LEU A 133 -15.14 18.30 -6.83
CA LEU A 133 -15.64 17.58 -8.00
C LEU A 133 -15.79 16.06 -7.81
N SER A 134 -15.50 15.52 -6.62
CA SER A 134 -15.47 14.09 -6.33
C SER A 134 -16.71 13.31 -6.77
N ARG A 135 -17.90 13.93 -6.73
CA ARG A 135 -19.14 13.29 -7.20
C ARG A 135 -19.21 13.08 -8.71
N ARG A 136 -18.35 13.74 -9.49
CA ARG A 136 -18.38 13.74 -10.97
C ARG A 136 -17.15 13.09 -11.58
N ILE A 137 -16.06 12.95 -10.82
CA ILE A 137 -14.79 12.40 -11.30
C ILE A 137 -14.88 10.88 -11.29
N PRO A 138 -14.58 10.19 -12.42
CA PRO A 138 -14.36 8.76 -12.42
C PRO A 138 -13.04 8.41 -11.76
N PHE A 139 -13.02 7.41 -10.88
CA PHE A 139 -11.83 6.88 -10.24
C PHE A 139 -11.48 5.49 -10.78
N ILE A 140 -10.22 5.28 -11.13
CA ILE A 140 -9.66 3.99 -11.53
C ILE A 140 -8.78 3.50 -10.37
N LEU A 141 -9.13 2.34 -9.84
CA LEU A 141 -8.57 1.76 -8.63
C LEU A 141 -7.98 0.37 -8.92
N PRO A 142 -6.96 -0.08 -8.20
CA PRO A 142 -6.51 -1.47 -8.28
C PRO A 142 -7.61 -2.44 -7.84
N ALA A 143 -7.37 -3.73 -8.02
CA ALA A 143 -8.32 -4.79 -7.69
C ALA A 143 -8.88 -4.64 -6.26
N GLN A 144 -10.17 -4.90 -6.10
CA GLN A 144 -10.79 -5.00 -4.79
C GLN A 144 -10.04 -6.02 -3.92
N GLY A 145 -9.84 -5.68 -2.63
CA GLY A 145 -9.05 -6.51 -1.71
C GLY A 145 -7.54 -6.26 -1.76
N SER A 146 -7.04 -5.42 -2.68
CA SER A 146 -5.66 -4.95 -2.62
C SER A 146 -5.45 -3.91 -1.50
N GLY A 147 -4.22 -3.79 -0.99
CA GLY A 147 -3.87 -2.75 -0.01
C GLY A 147 -4.21 -1.34 -0.51
N SER A 148 -3.94 -1.02 -1.78
CA SER A 148 -4.27 0.29 -2.35
C SER A 148 -5.78 0.56 -2.40
N ALA A 149 -6.61 -0.44 -2.71
CA ALA A 149 -8.06 -0.29 -2.67
C ALA A 149 -8.58 -0.11 -1.23
N ALA A 150 -7.96 -0.80 -0.27
CA ALA A 150 -8.25 -0.63 1.16
C ALA A 150 -7.86 0.77 1.65
N SER A 151 -6.67 1.28 1.28
CA SER A 151 -6.27 2.67 1.56
C SER A 151 -7.25 3.69 0.98
N PHE A 152 -7.73 3.48 -0.25
CA PHE A 152 -8.76 4.36 -0.83
C PHE A 152 -10.06 4.33 -0.03
N SER A 153 -10.51 3.16 0.39
CA SER A 153 -11.71 3.00 1.22
C SER A 153 -11.56 3.66 2.58
N PHE A 154 -10.37 3.53 3.20
CA PHE A 154 -10.05 4.21 4.45
C PHE A 154 -10.09 5.74 4.30
N LEU A 155 -9.51 6.28 3.21
CA LEU A 155 -9.60 7.70 2.91
C LEU A 155 -11.05 8.15 2.71
N GLN A 156 -11.88 7.35 1.99
CA GLN A 156 -13.30 7.66 1.83
C GLN A 156 -14.04 7.76 3.17
N ALA A 157 -13.75 6.86 4.10
CA ALA A 157 -14.36 6.86 5.43
C ALA A 157 -13.95 8.06 6.29
N ASN A 158 -12.72 8.57 6.08
CA ASN A 158 -12.11 9.61 6.91
C ASN A 158 -12.05 10.99 6.23
N ASP A 159 -12.49 11.12 4.99
CA ASP A 159 -12.55 12.37 4.23
C ASP A 159 -13.98 12.56 3.64
N PRO A 160 -15.00 12.73 4.49
CA PRO A 160 -16.41 12.78 4.07
C PRO A 160 -16.73 13.95 3.13
N ASP A 161 -15.93 15.02 3.15
CA ASP A 161 -16.10 16.17 2.29
C ASP A 161 -15.39 16.06 0.95
N GLY A 162 -14.49 15.10 0.81
CA GLY A 162 -13.71 14.84 -0.39
C GLY A 162 -14.01 13.46 -0.99
N LEU A 163 -13.11 12.50 -0.78
CA LEU A 163 -13.23 11.16 -1.35
C LEU A 163 -14.46 10.40 -0.85
N GLY A 164 -14.98 10.71 0.34
CA GLY A 164 -16.24 10.15 0.84
C GLY A 164 -17.45 10.46 -0.02
N ARG A 165 -17.39 11.52 -0.85
CA ARG A 165 -18.46 11.88 -1.80
C ARG A 165 -18.38 11.13 -3.12
N VAL A 166 -17.33 10.34 -3.39
CA VAL A 166 -17.19 9.56 -4.63
C VAL A 166 -18.21 8.42 -4.62
N PRO A 167 -19.20 8.44 -5.54
CA PRO A 167 -20.20 7.38 -5.59
C PRO A 167 -19.60 6.08 -6.15
N GLU A 168 -20.16 4.93 -5.76
CA GLU A 168 -19.69 3.62 -6.23
C GLU A 168 -19.69 3.51 -7.76
N ALA A 169 -20.71 4.09 -8.41
CA ALA A 169 -20.82 4.11 -9.87
C ALA A 169 -19.64 4.82 -10.57
N ASN A 170 -18.89 5.67 -9.86
CA ASN A 170 -17.72 6.35 -10.39
C ASN A 170 -16.41 5.60 -10.09
N LYS A 171 -16.46 4.47 -9.40
CA LYS A 171 -15.29 3.64 -9.11
C LYS A 171 -15.19 2.48 -10.10
N ARG A 172 -14.05 2.36 -10.76
CA ARG A 172 -13.71 1.24 -11.62
C ARG A 172 -12.49 0.53 -11.09
N TYR A 173 -12.64 -0.73 -10.79
CA TYR A 173 -11.57 -1.58 -10.31
C TYR A 173 -10.91 -2.32 -11.49
N VAL A 174 -9.57 -2.32 -11.49
CA VAL A 174 -8.72 -2.98 -12.49
C VAL A 174 -7.73 -3.92 -11.81
N GLY A 175 -6.79 -4.53 -12.56
CA GLY A 175 -5.90 -5.56 -12.00
C GLY A 175 -4.93 -5.03 -10.92
N ASP A 176 -4.07 -4.10 -11.32
CA ASP A 176 -2.96 -3.62 -10.50
C ASP A 176 -2.65 -2.13 -10.78
N ALA A 177 -1.60 -1.59 -10.15
CA ALA A 177 -1.17 -0.21 -10.37
C ALA A 177 -0.77 0.06 -11.83
N THR A 178 -0.19 -0.90 -12.53
CA THR A 178 0.15 -0.76 -13.97
C THR A 178 -1.11 -0.59 -14.81
N ALA A 179 -2.17 -1.37 -14.54
CA ALA A 179 -3.46 -1.25 -15.20
C ALA A 179 -4.12 0.10 -14.88
N VAL A 180 -4.07 0.56 -13.61
CA VAL A 180 -4.54 1.90 -13.21
C VAL A 180 -3.88 2.99 -14.05
N LEU A 181 -2.55 2.97 -14.15
CA LEU A 181 -1.79 3.98 -14.90
C LEU A 181 -2.10 3.98 -16.39
N ASN A 182 -2.19 2.80 -17.00
CA ASN A 182 -2.50 2.66 -18.44
C ASN A 182 -3.91 3.14 -18.74
N GLU A 183 -4.91 2.74 -17.93
CA GLU A 183 -6.30 3.17 -18.15
C GLU A 183 -6.48 4.67 -17.88
N THR A 184 -5.85 5.22 -16.84
CA THR A 184 -5.88 6.67 -16.58
C THR A 184 -5.25 7.44 -17.74
N ALA A 185 -4.12 6.96 -18.27
CA ALA A 185 -3.47 7.60 -19.41
C ALA A 185 -4.28 7.55 -20.70
N SER A 186 -5.11 6.55 -20.90
CA SER A 186 -5.99 6.40 -22.09
C SER A 186 -7.38 7.03 -21.89
N SER A 187 -7.71 7.47 -20.67
CA SER A 187 -9.01 8.05 -20.35
C SER A 187 -9.24 9.38 -21.08
N THR A 188 -10.38 9.52 -21.73
CA THR A 188 -10.84 10.75 -22.38
C THR A 188 -11.82 11.56 -21.53
N ASN A 189 -12.28 11.01 -20.41
CA ASN A 189 -13.28 11.60 -19.52
C ASN A 189 -12.68 12.25 -18.25
N GLY A 190 -11.36 12.47 -18.23
CA GLY A 190 -10.69 13.11 -17.10
C GLY A 190 -10.59 12.26 -15.84
N ALA A 191 -10.57 10.94 -15.99
CA ALA A 191 -10.47 10.03 -14.85
C ALA A 191 -9.22 10.26 -14.01
N VAL A 192 -9.33 9.91 -12.73
CA VAL A 192 -8.24 9.92 -11.75
C VAL A 192 -7.91 8.48 -11.38
N GLY A 193 -6.66 8.10 -11.58
CA GLY A 193 -6.12 6.84 -11.08
C GLY A 193 -5.62 7.00 -9.65
N PHE A 194 -5.83 6.00 -8.81
CA PHE A 194 -5.29 5.97 -7.45
C PHE A 194 -4.63 4.63 -7.15
N PHE A 195 -3.44 4.66 -6.55
CA PHE A 195 -2.75 3.49 -6.00
C PHE A 195 -1.76 3.92 -4.91
N VAL A 196 -1.33 2.97 -4.09
CA VAL A 196 -0.35 3.19 -3.01
C VAL A 196 0.89 2.37 -3.32
N GLN A 197 2.05 3.01 -3.29
CA GLN A 197 3.31 2.36 -3.60
C GLN A 197 4.52 3.15 -3.09
N PHE A 198 5.59 2.42 -2.73
CA PHE A 198 6.88 3.02 -2.41
C PHE A 198 7.46 3.77 -3.62
N ALA A 199 7.95 4.99 -3.37
CA ALA A 199 8.43 5.93 -4.39
C ALA A 199 9.85 5.61 -4.86
N ASP A 200 10.04 4.45 -5.49
CA ASP A 200 11.30 4.07 -6.11
C ASP A 200 11.32 4.54 -7.58
N PRO A 201 12.22 5.48 -7.98
CA PRO A 201 12.31 5.97 -9.35
C PRO A 201 12.63 4.86 -10.38
N GLU A 202 13.22 3.74 -9.94
CA GLU A 202 13.48 2.60 -10.81
C GLU A 202 12.28 1.65 -10.94
N ASN A 203 11.25 1.83 -10.13
CA ASN A 203 10.04 1.04 -10.24
C ASN A 203 9.28 1.37 -11.53
N ALA A 204 8.80 0.33 -12.21
CA ALA A 204 8.10 0.46 -13.49
C ALA A 204 6.87 1.38 -13.41
N ASN A 205 6.09 1.33 -12.32
CA ASN A 205 4.91 2.17 -12.17
C ASN A 205 5.28 3.64 -11.97
N ILE A 206 6.32 3.94 -11.18
CA ILE A 206 6.81 5.32 -11.01
C ILE A 206 7.33 5.89 -12.34
N LYS A 207 8.07 5.09 -13.12
CA LYS A 207 8.47 5.46 -14.48
C LYS A 207 7.28 5.73 -15.39
N LEU A 208 6.24 4.90 -15.33
CA LEU A 208 5.02 5.08 -16.14
C LEU A 208 4.29 6.39 -15.85
N ILE A 209 4.30 6.91 -14.62
CA ILE A 209 3.73 8.24 -14.32
C ILE A 209 4.37 9.28 -15.23
N VAL A 210 5.71 9.29 -15.29
CA VAL A 210 6.48 10.26 -16.08
C VAL A 210 6.34 9.98 -17.58
N GLU A 211 6.50 8.75 -18.02
CA GLU A 211 6.43 8.33 -19.43
C GLU A 211 5.07 8.60 -20.07
N LYS A 212 4.00 8.43 -19.32
CA LYS A 212 2.62 8.69 -19.76
C LYS A 212 2.23 10.16 -19.64
N GLY A 213 3.09 11.02 -19.10
CA GLY A 213 2.78 12.43 -18.86
C GLY A 213 1.61 12.63 -17.88
N LEU A 214 1.46 11.73 -16.92
CA LEU A 214 0.46 11.84 -15.87
C LEU A 214 0.90 12.88 -14.84
N LYS A 215 -0.04 13.72 -14.42
CA LYS A 215 0.16 14.66 -13.31
C LYS A 215 -0.20 13.95 -12.00
N VAL A 216 0.61 14.16 -10.98
CA VAL A 216 0.28 13.75 -9.61
C VAL A 216 -0.53 14.86 -8.95
N ILE A 217 -1.70 14.51 -8.42
CA ILE A 217 -2.52 15.38 -7.58
C ILE A 217 -2.11 15.11 -6.14
N PRO A 218 -1.55 16.08 -5.41
CA PRO A 218 -1.19 15.88 -4.01
C PRO A 218 -2.41 15.48 -3.17
N VAL A 219 -2.37 14.33 -2.51
CA VAL A 219 -3.38 13.96 -1.50
C VAL A 219 -3.02 14.76 -0.24
N ALA A 220 -3.55 15.97 -0.16
CA ALA A 220 -3.18 16.94 0.85
C ALA A 220 -4.41 17.73 1.29
N SER A 221 -5.17 17.20 2.24
CA SER A 221 -6.17 18.00 2.97
C SER A 221 -5.86 17.93 4.44
N ARG A 222 -6.22 18.99 5.19
CA ARG A 222 -6.10 19.00 6.64
C ARG A 222 -6.75 17.78 7.27
N GLN A 223 -7.92 17.39 6.76
CA GLN A 223 -8.67 16.23 7.24
C GLN A 223 -7.89 14.93 7.09
N VAL A 224 -7.28 14.68 5.93
CA VAL A 224 -6.46 13.48 5.67
C VAL A 224 -5.17 13.50 6.51
N LEU A 225 -4.45 14.61 6.53
CA LEU A 225 -3.15 14.71 7.19
C LEU A 225 -3.22 14.64 8.71
N HIS A 226 -4.39 14.92 9.31
CA HIS A 226 -4.59 14.87 10.77
C HIS A 226 -5.21 13.56 11.26
N ILE A 227 -5.41 12.55 10.39
CA ILE A 227 -5.87 11.22 10.81
C ILE A 227 -4.81 10.54 11.68
N LYS A 228 -5.23 10.02 12.83
CA LYS A 228 -4.32 9.40 13.80
C LYS A 228 -4.76 7.98 14.18
N LEU A 229 -3.79 7.15 14.50
CA LEU A 229 -3.94 5.89 15.20
C LEU A 229 -3.15 5.97 16.52
N ASN A 230 -3.83 5.91 17.69
CA ASN A 230 -3.20 6.01 19.00
C ASN A 230 -2.21 7.19 19.09
N ASP A 231 -2.68 8.41 18.80
CA ASP A 231 -1.91 9.66 18.76
C ASP A 231 -0.79 9.77 17.72
N ARG A 232 -0.52 8.72 16.94
CA ARG A 232 0.42 8.75 15.83
C ARG A 232 -0.30 9.13 14.55
N GLY A 233 0.23 10.11 13.81
CA GLY A 233 -0.24 10.43 12.45
C GLY A 233 -0.10 9.22 11.52
N ILE A 234 -1.15 8.95 10.75
CA ILE A 234 -1.14 7.88 9.74
C ILE A 234 -0.48 8.36 8.46
N TYR A 235 -0.71 9.62 8.11
CA TYR A 235 -0.20 10.23 6.90
C TYR A 235 0.76 11.38 7.20
N GLN A 236 1.75 11.53 6.33
CA GLN A 236 2.64 12.69 6.30
C GLN A 236 2.81 13.15 4.85
N LEU A 237 2.94 14.46 4.63
CA LEU A 237 3.14 15.02 3.31
C LEU A 237 4.63 15.00 2.96
N GLN A 238 4.97 14.40 1.81
CA GLN A 238 6.35 14.28 1.35
C GLN A 238 6.49 14.65 -0.13
N THR A 239 7.65 15.17 -0.50
CA THR A 239 8.06 15.36 -1.89
C THR A 239 9.00 14.24 -2.29
N PHE A 240 8.65 13.55 -3.35
CA PHE A 240 9.38 12.41 -3.90
C PHE A 240 9.97 12.74 -5.25
N THR A 241 11.17 12.26 -5.53
CA THR A 241 11.77 12.32 -6.86
C THR A 241 11.25 11.15 -7.70
N LEU A 242 10.50 11.45 -8.76
CA LEU A 242 9.97 10.46 -9.72
C LEU A 242 10.99 10.09 -10.80
N LYS A 243 11.83 11.06 -11.16
CA LYS A 243 12.91 10.89 -12.13
C LYS A 243 14.09 11.73 -11.70
N ALA A 244 15.25 11.11 -11.63
CA ALA A 244 16.49 11.82 -11.32
C ALA A 244 16.77 12.90 -12.37
N GLY A 245 17.30 14.03 -11.90
CA GLY A 245 17.82 15.09 -12.77
C GLY A 245 19.16 14.70 -13.42
N GLY A 246 19.64 15.52 -14.31
CA GLY A 246 20.96 15.42 -14.93
C GLY A 246 21.70 16.76 -14.89
N ILE A 247 22.86 16.83 -15.51
CA ILE A 247 23.72 18.04 -15.48
C ILE A 247 22.98 19.31 -15.93
N PHE A 248 21.98 19.17 -16.82
CA PHE A 248 21.19 20.31 -17.35
C PHE A 248 19.67 20.05 -17.26
N VAL A 249 19.25 19.04 -16.52
CA VAL A 249 17.83 18.63 -16.41
C VAL A 249 17.46 18.56 -14.95
N ASN A 250 16.46 19.34 -14.56
CA ASN A 250 15.91 19.27 -13.19
C ASN A 250 15.27 17.91 -12.94
N PRO A 251 15.30 17.41 -11.71
CA PRO A 251 14.56 16.22 -11.34
C PRO A 251 13.06 16.45 -11.54
N THR A 252 12.33 15.39 -11.86
CA THR A 252 10.86 15.42 -11.81
C THR A 252 10.45 15.00 -10.40
N GLU A 253 9.78 15.89 -9.71
CA GLU A 253 9.33 15.69 -8.33
C GLU A 253 7.81 15.70 -8.25
N ALA A 254 7.25 15.03 -7.26
CA ALA A 254 5.83 15.10 -6.91
C ALA A 254 5.65 15.10 -5.40
N THR A 255 4.77 15.96 -4.92
CA THR A 255 4.38 16.02 -3.52
C THR A 255 3.06 15.28 -3.33
N THR A 256 2.99 14.38 -2.34
CA THR A 256 1.74 13.71 -1.96
C THR A 256 1.83 13.21 -0.51
N ALA A 257 0.68 12.87 0.09
CA ALA A 257 0.68 12.17 1.35
C ALA A 257 1.27 10.76 1.18
N CYS A 258 1.87 10.25 2.22
CA CYS A 258 2.28 8.85 2.29
C CYS A 258 1.89 8.22 3.63
N THR A 259 1.68 6.91 3.62
CA THR A 259 1.42 6.09 4.80
C THR A 259 2.65 5.27 5.16
N ALA A 260 2.91 5.12 6.46
CA ALA A 260 4.06 4.36 6.91
C ALA A 260 3.92 2.87 6.58
N VAL A 261 5.03 2.23 6.23
CA VAL A 261 5.14 0.77 6.18
C VAL A 261 5.28 0.24 7.59
N ALA A 262 4.33 -0.56 8.04
CA ALA A 262 4.35 -1.19 9.34
C ALA A 262 4.81 -2.66 9.25
N ILE A 263 5.64 -3.10 10.19
CA ILE A 263 5.89 -4.51 10.47
C ILE A 263 4.97 -4.92 11.61
N ILE A 264 4.17 -5.95 11.38
CA ILE A 264 3.21 -6.50 12.35
C ILE A 264 3.53 -7.95 12.69
N THR A 265 3.09 -8.38 13.87
CA THR A 265 3.12 -9.78 14.32
C THR A 265 2.01 -10.01 15.36
N GLY A 266 1.84 -11.25 15.82
CA GLY A 266 0.94 -11.53 16.94
C GLY A 266 1.47 -10.96 18.26
N THR A 267 0.55 -10.62 19.17
CA THR A 267 0.94 -10.26 20.55
C THR A 267 1.33 -11.49 21.37
N PRO A 268 2.11 -11.36 22.44
CA PRO A 268 2.39 -12.48 23.36
C PRO A 268 1.11 -13.12 23.92
N GLU A 269 0.08 -12.33 24.14
CA GLU A 269 -1.23 -12.78 24.67
C GLU A 269 -1.98 -13.69 23.71
N ALA A 270 -1.64 -13.66 22.41
CA ALA A 270 -2.23 -14.56 21.41
C ALA A 270 -1.91 -16.05 21.67
N PHE A 271 -0.90 -16.35 22.50
CA PHE A 271 -0.51 -17.71 22.88
C PHE A 271 -1.23 -18.24 24.14
N GLY A 272 -2.09 -17.44 24.75
CA GLY A 272 -2.88 -17.85 25.91
C GLY A 272 -1.99 -18.30 27.09
N ASN A 273 -2.09 -19.57 27.47
CA ASN A 273 -1.35 -20.13 28.62
C ASN A 273 0.06 -20.67 28.26
N ASP A 274 0.46 -20.66 26.99
CA ASP A 274 1.79 -21.08 26.53
C ASP A 274 2.83 -19.99 26.82
N ARG A 275 3.39 -20.02 28.02
CA ARG A 275 4.31 -18.98 28.50
C ARG A 275 5.62 -18.95 27.69
N ASP A 276 6.12 -20.09 27.30
CA ASP A 276 7.40 -20.20 26.57
C ASP A 276 7.26 -19.52 25.21
N LYS A 277 6.17 -19.79 24.47
CA LYS A 277 5.89 -19.08 23.21
C LYS A 277 5.62 -17.59 23.39
N ALA A 278 4.95 -17.21 24.48
CA ALA A 278 4.70 -15.80 24.77
C ALA A 278 6.00 -15.04 25.08
N ASP A 279 6.95 -15.67 25.77
CA ASP A 279 8.27 -15.10 26.06
C ASP A 279 9.11 -15.01 24.78
N ASP A 280 9.19 -16.08 23.98
CA ASP A 280 9.86 -16.06 22.67
C ASP A 280 9.30 -14.96 21.77
N GLN A 281 7.99 -14.74 21.79
CA GLN A 281 7.33 -13.69 21.00
C GLN A 281 7.72 -12.29 21.47
N ARG A 282 7.80 -12.05 22.80
CA ARG A 282 8.28 -10.78 23.36
C ARG A 282 9.71 -10.51 22.95
N ASP A 283 10.57 -11.51 23.06
CA ASP A 283 11.98 -11.40 22.69
C ASP A 283 12.14 -11.11 21.20
N MET A 284 11.39 -11.80 20.33
CA MET A 284 11.41 -11.53 18.88
C MET A 284 10.98 -10.09 18.57
N ILE A 285 9.87 -9.63 19.15
CA ILE A 285 9.37 -8.26 18.97
C ILE A 285 10.45 -7.26 19.41
N GLN A 286 11.05 -7.46 20.59
CA GLN A 286 12.10 -6.59 21.12
C GLN A 286 13.33 -6.57 20.20
N LYS A 287 13.76 -7.73 19.71
CA LYS A 287 14.90 -7.82 18.79
C LYS A 287 14.67 -7.10 17.47
N ILE A 288 13.47 -7.19 16.89
CA ILE A 288 13.14 -6.44 15.66
C ILE A 288 13.14 -4.93 15.94
N ARG A 289 12.65 -4.48 17.09
CA ARG A 289 12.68 -3.07 17.50
C ARG A 289 14.11 -2.52 17.68
N GLU A 290 15.00 -3.34 18.21
CA GLU A 290 16.40 -2.97 18.46
C GLU A 290 17.27 -2.94 17.19
N VAL A 291 16.85 -3.58 16.10
CA VAL A 291 17.60 -3.52 14.84
C VAL A 291 17.58 -2.09 14.31
N PRO A 292 18.74 -1.44 14.11
CA PRO A 292 18.77 -0.12 13.49
C PRO A 292 18.05 -0.11 12.15
N ALA A 293 17.28 0.95 11.85
CA ALA A 293 16.47 1.03 10.62
C ALA A 293 17.33 0.81 9.37
N GLU A 294 18.53 1.40 9.34
CA GLU A 294 19.51 1.27 8.26
C GLU A 294 20.01 -0.16 8.02
N LYS A 295 19.86 -1.08 8.98
CA LYS A 295 20.16 -2.52 8.81
C LYS A 295 18.98 -3.32 8.26
N LEU A 296 17.77 -2.79 8.40
CA LEU A 296 16.56 -3.35 7.80
C LEU A 296 16.31 -2.80 6.39
N LEU A 297 17.01 -1.73 6.03
CA LEU A 297 17.02 -1.20 4.69
C LEU A 297 18.14 -1.89 3.91
N PRO A 298 17.90 -2.38 2.69
CA PRO A 298 18.97 -2.95 1.88
C PRO A 298 20.08 -1.91 1.70
N GLN A 299 21.32 -2.31 1.94
CA GLN A 299 22.52 -1.47 1.82
C GLN A 299 22.83 -1.05 0.35
N ALA A 300 21.90 -1.24 -0.54
CA ALA A 300 22.03 -0.76 -1.91
C ALA A 300 21.95 0.78 -1.92
N GLY A 301 22.94 1.44 -2.48
CA GLY A 301 23.02 2.89 -2.63
C GLY A 301 21.75 3.54 -3.20
N ARG A 302 20.93 2.79 -3.90
CA ARG A 302 19.62 3.17 -4.41
C ARG A 302 18.59 3.53 -3.33
N LEU A 303 18.46 2.74 -2.27
CA LEU A 303 17.47 3.02 -1.22
C LEU A 303 17.91 4.19 -0.34
N VAL A 304 19.19 4.28 -0.03
CA VAL A 304 19.78 5.45 0.64
C VAL A 304 19.51 6.69 -0.20
N TRP A 305 19.75 6.63 -1.52
CA TRP A 305 19.46 7.73 -2.43
C TRP A 305 17.97 8.11 -2.41
N ILE A 306 17.03 7.16 -2.43
CA ILE A 306 15.59 7.44 -2.36
C ILE A 306 15.24 8.17 -1.06
N ILE A 307 15.76 7.71 0.07
CA ILE A 307 15.51 8.35 1.37
C ILE A 307 16.08 9.75 1.41
N GLU A 308 17.31 9.97 0.93
CA GLU A 308 17.95 11.27 0.88
C GLU A 308 17.24 12.27 -0.05
N HIS A 309 16.58 11.77 -1.11
CA HIS A 309 15.83 12.60 -2.06
C HIS A 309 14.33 12.70 -1.74
N THR A 310 13.91 12.22 -0.57
CA THR A 310 12.57 12.40 -0.07
C THR A 310 12.55 13.49 0.99
N LYS A 311 11.73 14.52 0.77
CA LYS A 311 11.62 15.68 1.67
C LYS A 311 10.28 15.68 2.37
N ILE A 312 10.29 15.67 3.70
CA ILE A 312 9.08 15.82 4.51
C ILE A 312 8.69 17.28 4.53
N LEU A 313 7.44 17.58 4.17
CA LEU A 313 6.89 18.91 4.32
C LEU A 313 6.35 19.07 5.75
N ALA A 314 6.78 20.13 6.42
CA ALA A 314 6.37 20.45 7.77
C ALA A 314 6.29 21.97 7.96
N GLY A 315 5.63 22.40 9.04
CA GLY A 315 5.52 23.82 9.39
C GLY A 315 4.83 24.64 8.31
N GLN A 316 5.40 25.81 7.98
CA GLN A 316 4.82 26.78 7.06
C GLN A 316 4.48 26.20 5.68
N ALA A 317 5.34 25.36 5.11
CA ALA A 317 5.08 24.73 3.81
C ALA A 317 3.85 23.83 3.81
N LEU A 318 3.59 23.13 4.91
CA LEU A 318 2.39 22.32 5.10
C LEU A 318 1.14 23.19 5.20
N GLU A 319 1.18 24.27 5.99
CA GLU A 319 0.08 25.23 6.14
C GLU A 319 -0.28 25.92 4.82
N GLU A 320 0.73 26.32 4.04
CA GLU A 320 0.54 26.90 2.71
C GLU A 320 -0.13 25.93 1.73
N MET A 321 0.23 24.66 1.76
CA MET A 321 -0.40 23.62 0.95
C MET A 321 -1.86 23.39 1.35
N GLU A 322 -2.15 23.28 2.64
CA GLU A 322 -3.50 23.13 3.16
C GLU A 322 -4.40 24.33 2.80
N ALA A 323 -3.87 25.55 2.91
CA ALA A 323 -4.58 26.77 2.54
C ALA A 323 -4.87 26.83 1.02
N ALA A 324 -3.90 26.41 0.18
CA ALA A 324 -4.09 26.35 -1.27
C ALA A 324 -5.17 25.33 -1.68
N VAL A 325 -5.23 24.18 -1.02
CA VAL A 325 -6.27 23.16 -1.23
C VAL A 325 -7.65 23.71 -0.89
N GLU A 326 -7.79 24.35 0.27
CA GLU A 326 -9.07 24.92 0.71
C GLU A 326 -9.54 26.05 -0.20
N LYS A 327 -8.64 26.94 -0.61
CA LYS A 327 -8.95 28.02 -1.55
C LYS A 327 -9.44 27.49 -2.90
N ALA A 328 -8.77 26.45 -3.43
CA ALA A 328 -9.18 25.83 -4.70
C ALA A 328 -10.57 25.17 -4.60
N ARG A 329 -10.88 24.48 -3.49
CA ARG A 329 -12.19 23.92 -3.20
C ARG A 329 -13.28 25.01 -3.25
N GLN A 330 -13.10 26.07 -2.47
CA GLN A 330 -14.08 27.17 -2.38
C GLN A 330 -14.30 27.85 -3.74
N THR A 331 -13.23 28.07 -4.50
CA THR A 331 -13.32 28.70 -5.82
C THR A 331 -14.21 27.89 -6.77
N ILE A 332 -14.04 26.56 -6.80
CA ILE A 332 -14.82 25.70 -7.68
C ILE A 332 -16.26 25.57 -7.21
N GLU A 333 -16.49 25.39 -5.91
CA GLU A 333 -17.83 25.30 -5.34
C GLU A 333 -18.66 26.56 -5.63
N ALA A 334 -18.04 27.75 -5.56
CA ALA A 334 -18.70 29.02 -5.87
C ALA A 334 -19.10 29.16 -7.36
N HIS A 335 -18.39 28.46 -8.28
CA HIS A 335 -18.72 28.49 -9.72
C HIS A 335 -19.67 27.36 -10.16
N THR A 336 -19.99 26.43 -9.27
CA THR A 336 -20.82 25.25 -9.59
C THR A 336 -22.20 25.30 -8.94
N GLN A 337 -22.48 26.32 -8.13
CA GLN A 337 -23.82 26.68 -7.64
C GLN A 337 -24.54 27.60 -8.63
#